data_a5841e551810beb6f8b816747922380a
#
_entry.id   a5841e551810beb6f8b816747922380a
#
_cell.length_a   1.000
_cell.length_b   1.000
_cell.length_c   1.000
_cell.angle_alpha   90.00
_cell.angle_beta   90.00
_cell.angle_gamma   90.00
#
_symmetry.space_group_name_H-M   'P 1'
#
loop_
_entity.id
_entity.type
_entity.pdbx_description
1 polymer ?
#
loop_
_entity_poly.entity_id
_entity_poly.type
_entity_poly.pdbx_seq_one_letter_code
_entity_poly.pdbx_strand_id
1 'polypeptide(L)'
;HEDHTGAIRHVVEQIDAPIYATPLTCGLLESKLRKAKLYDSDKLVQVNAGDSIDIGPFKVEFFHVCHSIPDAVGLGITTPLGLVVHSGDFKLDQTPTDDWPTDFAKIGEFAGRGVLALLSDSTNADQPGWTPSEAIIDGAFDEAFRAADGRVLVATFASLISRVQQVINASYRHGRRVALVGTSMVVNSKMAIKLGYLQDPNNVLVPLDQALSLPKSKVTLMMTGSQGEPSSILGRLAVGRNRRFDLEDGDTVIVSAHPIPGNEEVVSRTINRLIQRGSKVIYDPLLPV
;
A
#
# COMPACT_ATOMS: atom_id res chain seq x y z
N HIS A 1 -5.49 -0.26 5.22
CA HIS A 1 -5.89 0.55 4.06
C HIS A 1 -7.09 1.44 4.38
N GLU A 2 -7.49 2.30 3.43
CA GLU A 2 -8.54 3.31 3.65
C GLU A 2 -9.94 2.70 3.81
N ASP A 3 -10.23 1.61 3.13
CA ASP A 3 -11.47 0.84 3.25
C ASP A 3 -11.68 0.28 4.67
N HIS A 4 -10.60 -0.02 5.41
CA HIS A 4 -10.67 -0.42 6.81
C HIS A 4 -10.61 0.78 7.78
N THR A 5 -9.80 1.79 7.50
CA THR A 5 -9.49 2.88 8.44
C THR A 5 -10.21 4.20 8.13
N GLY A 6 -10.86 4.32 6.97
CA GLY A 6 -11.45 5.58 6.51
C GLY A 6 -12.59 6.09 7.39
N ALA A 7 -13.44 5.19 7.84
CA ALA A 7 -14.60 5.53 8.67
C ALA A 7 -14.29 5.64 10.17
N ILE A 8 -13.09 5.30 10.63
CA ILE A 8 -12.77 5.19 12.06
C ILE A 8 -13.08 6.48 12.84
N ARG A 9 -12.86 7.65 12.23
CA ARG A 9 -13.19 8.94 12.85
C ARG A 9 -14.69 9.05 13.23
N HIS A 10 -15.57 8.49 12.41
CA HIS A 10 -17.02 8.51 12.66
C HIS A 10 -17.42 7.46 13.70
N VAL A 11 -16.68 6.35 13.76
CA VAL A 11 -16.92 5.29 14.77
C VAL A 11 -16.55 5.79 16.17
N VAL A 12 -15.37 6.43 16.33
CA VAL A 12 -14.93 6.92 17.65
C VAL A 12 -15.75 8.09 18.20
N GLU A 13 -16.47 8.81 17.33
CA GLU A 13 -17.43 9.83 17.77
C GLU A 13 -18.69 9.23 18.42
N GLN A 14 -19.00 7.96 18.14
CA GLN A 14 -20.23 7.29 18.57
C GLN A 14 -19.97 6.16 19.55
N ILE A 15 -18.81 5.54 19.51
CA ILE A 15 -18.48 4.36 20.31
C ILE A 15 -17.25 4.66 21.15
N ASP A 16 -17.42 4.60 22.48
CA ASP A 16 -16.36 4.74 23.45
C ASP A 16 -15.68 3.39 23.70
N ALA A 17 -14.76 3.00 22.81
CA ALA A 17 -14.02 1.76 22.90
C ALA A 17 -12.55 1.94 22.48
N PRO A 18 -11.62 1.13 23.01
CA PRO A 18 -10.24 1.11 22.56
C PRO A 18 -10.14 0.55 21.12
N ILE A 19 -9.15 1.05 20.37
CA ILE A 19 -8.80 0.60 19.04
C ILE A 19 -7.47 -0.16 19.14
N TYR A 20 -7.48 -1.43 18.80
CA TYR A 20 -6.28 -2.24 18.72
C TYR A 20 -5.78 -2.27 17.26
N ALA A 21 -4.55 -1.89 17.03
CA ALA A 21 -3.98 -1.85 15.68
C ALA A 21 -2.48 -2.11 15.69
N THR A 22 -1.95 -2.56 14.56
CA THR A 22 -0.51 -2.77 14.35
C THR A 22 0.25 -1.44 14.25
N PRO A 23 1.58 -1.41 14.45
CA PRO A 23 2.35 -0.17 14.52
C PRO A 23 2.14 0.78 13.36
N LEU A 24 2.16 0.28 12.11
CA LEU A 24 1.94 1.12 10.92
C LEU A 24 0.52 1.66 10.88
N THR A 25 -0.46 0.82 11.18
CA THR A 25 -1.88 1.22 11.24
C THR A 25 -2.11 2.23 12.38
N CYS A 26 -1.51 2.05 13.56
CA CYS A 26 -1.55 3.04 14.63
C CYS A 26 -1.02 4.40 14.16
N GLY A 27 0.12 4.44 13.48
CA GLY A 27 0.68 5.69 12.96
C GLY A 27 -0.23 6.38 11.93
N LEU A 28 -0.86 5.61 11.05
CA LEU A 28 -1.84 6.13 10.08
C LEU A 28 -3.09 6.67 10.77
N LEU A 29 -3.62 5.94 11.76
CA LEU A 29 -4.79 6.35 12.55
C LEU A 29 -4.50 7.58 13.39
N GLU A 30 -3.36 7.63 14.09
CA GLU A 30 -2.95 8.80 14.85
C GLU A 30 -2.96 10.07 13.98
N SER A 31 -2.38 10.01 12.78
CA SER A 31 -2.38 11.13 11.84
C SER A 31 -3.77 11.59 11.46
N LYS A 32 -4.71 10.64 11.23
CA LYS A 32 -6.12 10.94 10.89
C LYS A 32 -6.89 11.52 12.06
N LEU A 33 -6.79 10.88 13.23
CA LEU A 33 -7.52 11.27 14.43
C LEU A 33 -7.05 12.63 14.97
N ARG A 34 -5.74 12.93 14.92
CA ARG A 34 -5.22 14.27 15.26
C ARG A 34 -5.77 15.37 14.35
N LYS A 35 -5.87 15.13 13.04
CA LYS A 35 -6.49 16.08 12.09
C LYS A 35 -7.96 16.31 12.38
N ALA A 36 -8.67 15.27 12.83
CA ALA A 36 -10.07 15.34 13.24
C ALA A 36 -10.27 15.88 14.67
N LYS A 37 -9.19 16.09 15.45
CA LYS A 37 -9.23 16.45 16.89
C LYS A 37 -9.90 15.38 17.77
N LEU A 38 -9.80 14.12 17.39
CA LEU A 38 -10.39 12.95 18.05
C LEU A 38 -9.33 11.99 18.60
N TYR A 39 -8.04 12.36 18.52
CA TYR A 39 -6.95 11.49 18.99
C TYR A 39 -6.94 11.41 20.52
N ASP A 40 -6.98 10.19 21.01
CA ASP A 40 -6.81 9.83 22.40
C ASP A 40 -5.76 8.72 22.49
N SER A 41 -4.64 8.99 23.17
CA SER A 41 -3.51 8.04 23.28
C SER A 41 -3.89 6.78 24.06
N ASP A 42 -4.84 6.89 25.00
CA ASP A 42 -5.20 5.79 25.88
C ASP A 42 -6.17 4.81 25.16
N LYS A 43 -6.78 5.26 24.09
CA LYS A 43 -7.71 4.45 23.27
C LYS A 43 -7.08 3.82 22.04
N LEU A 44 -5.91 4.29 21.58
CA LEU A 44 -5.20 3.70 20.46
C LEU A 44 -4.09 2.78 20.98
N VAL A 45 -4.40 1.48 21.05
CA VAL A 45 -3.54 0.46 21.63
C VAL A 45 -2.79 -0.29 20.54
N GLN A 46 -1.46 -0.26 20.61
CA GLN A 46 -0.63 -1.00 19.66
C GLN A 46 -0.56 -2.48 20.02
N VAL A 47 -0.72 -3.34 19.00
CA VAL A 47 -0.54 -4.79 19.05
C VAL A 47 0.38 -5.25 17.92
N ASN A 48 1.03 -6.40 18.10
CA ASN A 48 1.90 -6.98 17.09
C ASN A 48 1.42 -8.40 16.73
N ALA A 49 1.86 -8.89 15.60
CA ALA A 49 1.72 -10.31 15.29
C ALA A 49 2.40 -11.14 16.39
N GLY A 50 1.71 -12.18 16.85
CA GLY A 50 2.12 -13.01 17.99
C GLY A 50 1.54 -12.58 19.35
N ASP A 51 1.03 -11.36 19.47
CA ASP A 51 0.37 -10.91 20.69
C ASP A 51 -0.98 -11.59 20.90
N SER A 52 -1.43 -11.61 22.16
CA SER A 52 -2.81 -11.97 22.50
C SER A 52 -3.35 -11.04 23.58
N ILE A 53 -4.64 -10.74 23.50
CA ILE A 53 -5.36 -9.89 24.46
C ILE A 53 -6.66 -10.55 24.89
N ASP A 54 -7.07 -10.26 26.11
CA ASP A 54 -8.40 -10.66 26.63
C ASP A 54 -9.35 -9.46 26.62
N ILE A 55 -10.51 -9.64 25.97
CA ILE A 55 -11.56 -8.63 25.88
C ILE A 55 -12.85 -9.24 26.42
N GLY A 56 -13.12 -9.06 27.70
CA GLY A 56 -14.25 -9.70 28.37
C GLY A 56 -14.15 -11.23 28.24
N PRO A 57 -15.16 -11.92 27.64
CA PRO A 57 -15.14 -13.36 27.47
C PRO A 57 -14.33 -13.85 26.26
N PHE A 58 -13.74 -12.94 25.50
CA PHE A 58 -13.01 -13.25 24.27
C PHE A 58 -11.52 -13.18 24.50
N LYS A 59 -10.77 -14.16 23.94
CA LYS A 59 -9.33 -14.06 23.77
C LYS A 59 -9.01 -13.84 22.28
N VAL A 60 -8.32 -12.78 21.95
CA VAL A 60 -7.93 -12.42 20.59
C VAL A 60 -6.45 -12.63 20.42
N GLU A 61 -6.06 -13.47 19.46
CA GLU A 61 -4.68 -13.81 19.11
C GLU A 61 -4.39 -13.22 17.72
N PHE A 62 -3.32 -12.43 17.59
CA PHE A 62 -2.93 -11.78 16.34
C PHE A 62 -1.87 -12.63 15.64
N PHE A 63 -2.06 -12.95 14.36
CA PHE A 63 -1.06 -13.67 13.57
C PHE A 63 -0.74 -12.92 12.28
N HIS A 64 0.52 -12.99 11.86
CA HIS A 64 0.94 -12.29 10.65
C HIS A 64 0.30 -12.88 9.40
N VAL A 65 -0.20 -12.02 8.53
CA VAL A 65 -0.64 -12.36 7.17
C VAL A 65 0.10 -11.48 6.16
N CYS A 66 0.60 -12.09 5.11
CA CYS A 66 1.22 -11.34 4.04
C CYS A 66 0.16 -10.51 3.29
N HIS A 67 0.37 -9.21 3.23
CA HIS A 67 -0.49 -8.27 2.50
C HIS A 67 0.35 -7.07 2.05
N SER A 68 -0.27 -6.08 1.43
CA SER A 68 0.38 -4.84 0.99
C SER A 68 0.76 -3.88 2.13
N ILE A 69 0.26 -4.10 3.34
CA ILE A 69 0.70 -3.47 4.59
C ILE A 69 1.66 -4.45 5.28
N PRO A 70 2.92 -4.08 5.58
CA PRO A 70 3.93 -5.02 6.07
C PRO A 70 3.59 -5.72 7.38
N ASP A 71 2.89 -5.05 8.29
CA ASP A 71 2.50 -5.58 9.60
C ASP A 71 1.04 -6.04 9.66
N ALA A 72 0.47 -6.49 8.53
CA ALA A 72 -0.89 -6.97 8.47
C ALA A 72 -1.11 -8.22 9.34
N VAL A 73 -2.27 -8.31 9.98
CA VAL A 73 -2.61 -9.42 10.88
C VAL A 73 -4.00 -9.98 10.60
N GLY A 74 -4.09 -11.30 10.73
CA GLY A 74 -5.35 -11.99 10.96
C GLY A 74 -5.60 -12.18 12.46
N LEU A 75 -6.81 -12.60 12.82
CA LEU A 75 -7.27 -12.74 14.20
C LEU A 75 -7.78 -14.16 14.47
N GLY A 76 -7.30 -14.79 15.54
CA GLY A 76 -7.92 -15.94 16.16
C GLY A 76 -8.71 -15.51 17.38
N ILE A 77 -10.04 -15.55 17.31
CA ILE A 77 -10.94 -15.08 18.37
C ILE A 77 -11.54 -16.29 19.07
N THR A 78 -11.00 -16.64 20.23
CA THR A 78 -11.58 -17.67 21.09
C THR A 78 -12.78 -17.08 21.82
N THR A 79 -13.93 -17.69 21.60
CA THR A 79 -15.20 -17.34 22.24
C THR A 79 -15.65 -18.47 23.18
N PRO A 80 -16.64 -18.27 24.06
CA PRO A 80 -17.22 -19.35 24.85
C PRO A 80 -17.82 -20.50 24.03
N LEU A 81 -18.12 -20.28 22.75
CA LEU A 81 -18.72 -21.26 21.85
C LEU A 81 -17.69 -21.96 20.96
N GLY A 82 -16.48 -21.42 20.80
CA GLY A 82 -15.43 -21.96 19.95
C GLY A 82 -14.55 -20.88 19.34
N LEU A 83 -13.60 -21.31 18.51
CA LEU A 83 -12.62 -20.46 17.84
C LEU A 83 -13.20 -19.94 16.52
N VAL A 84 -13.20 -18.62 16.37
CA VAL A 84 -13.47 -17.91 15.10
C VAL A 84 -12.16 -17.40 14.58
N VAL A 85 -11.87 -17.65 13.30
CA VAL A 85 -10.67 -17.10 12.62
C VAL A 85 -11.11 -16.07 11.60
N HIS A 86 -10.55 -14.86 11.68
CA HIS A 86 -10.69 -13.80 10.68
C HIS A 86 -9.36 -13.62 9.97
N SER A 87 -9.33 -13.82 8.66
CA SER A 87 -8.07 -13.79 7.91
C SER A 87 -7.42 -12.41 7.85
N GLY A 88 -8.19 -11.34 8.03
CA GLY A 88 -7.79 -10.03 7.50
C GLY A 88 -7.73 -10.09 5.98
N ASP A 89 -7.21 -9.03 5.35
CA ASP A 89 -6.85 -9.08 3.93
C ASP A 89 -5.52 -9.81 3.80
N PHE A 90 -5.46 -10.81 2.96
CA PHE A 90 -4.26 -11.65 2.87
C PHE A 90 -3.90 -12.08 1.45
N LYS A 91 -2.64 -12.41 1.29
CA LYS A 91 -2.06 -13.06 0.11
C LYS A 91 -1.17 -14.21 0.58
N LEU A 92 -1.31 -15.37 -0.01
CA LEU A 92 -0.42 -16.50 0.27
C LEU A 92 0.85 -16.39 -0.59
N ASP A 93 1.68 -15.39 -0.31
CA ASP A 93 2.96 -15.18 -0.97
C ASP A 93 4.07 -15.93 -0.22
N GLN A 94 4.77 -16.85 -0.90
CA GLN A 94 5.86 -17.64 -0.33
C GLN A 94 7.22 -16.89 -0.39
N THR A 95 7.29 -15.82 -1.18
CA THR A 95 8.49 -15.01 -1.39
C THR A 95 8.12 -13.52 -1.35
N PRO A 96 7.56 -13.06 -0.22
CA PRO A 96 7.17 -11.66 -0.07
C PRO A 96 8.42 -10.75 -0.12
N THR A 97 8.23 -9.52 -0.57
CA THR A 97 9.33 -8.56 -0.79
C THR A 97 9.97 -8.03 0.48
N ASP A 98 9.34 -8.25 1.62
CA ASP A 98 9.82 -7.87 2.97
C ASP A 98 10.37 -9.06 3.78
N ASP A 99 10.47 -10.25 3.15
CA ASP A 99 10.92 -11.50 3.77
C ASP A 99 10.06 -11.94 4.98
N TRP A 100 8.84 -11.45 5.09
CA TRP A 100 7.92 -11.79 6.19
C TRP A 100 6.66 -12.52 5.68
N PRO A 101 6.71 -13.86 5.57
CA PRO A 101 5.60 -14.65 5.05
C PRO A 101 4.45 -14.76 6.08
N THR A 102 3.28 -15.20 5.60
CA THR A 102 2.14 -15.53 6.46
C THR A 102 2.53 -16.60 7.49
N ASP A 103 2.07 -16.44 8.74
CA ASP A 103 2.31 -17.39 9.84
C ASP A 103 1.46 -18.64 9.68
N PHE A 104 1.94 -19.56 8.82
CA PHE A 104 1.29 -20.85 8.59
C PHE A 104 1.34 -21.76 9.85
N ALA A 105 2.31 -21.57 10.74
CA ALA A 105 2.39 -22.35 11.98
C ALA A 105 1.19 -22.03 12.88
N LYS A 106 0.84 -20.74 13.01
CA LYS A 106 -0.32 -20.30 13.78
C LYS A 106 -1.64 -20.74 13.16
N ILE A 107 -1.74 -20.71 11.82
CA ILE A 107 -2.90 -21.25 11.10
C ILE A 107 -3.05 -22.76 11.37
N GLY A 108 -1.95 -23.52 11.34
CA GLY A 108 -1.94 -24.94 11.67
C GLY A 108 -2.35 -25.23 13.12
N GLU A 109 -1.89 -24.41 14.08
CA GLU A 109 -2.33 -24.48 15.48
C GLU A 109 -3.85 -24.27 15.62
N PHE A 110 -4.40 -23.24 14.97
CA PHE A 110 -5.86 -22.99 14.97
C PHE A 110 -6.63 -24.17 14.37
N ALA A 111 -6.17 -24.71 13.26
CA ALA A 111 -6.79 -25.89 12.65
C ALA A 111 -6.80 -27.09 13.61
N GLY A 112 -5.72 -27.32 14.36
CA GLY A 112 -5.63 -28.38 15.38
C GLY A 112 -6.57 -28.17 16.58
N ARG A 113 -6.88 -26.92 16.93
CA ARG A 113 -7.84 -26.57 18.00
C ARG A 113 -9.29 -26.76 17.57
N GLY A 114 -9.55 -26.80 16.27
CA GLY A 114 -10.90 -26.83 15.70
C GLY A 114 -11.48 -25.41 15.55
N VAL A 115 -11.78 -25.03 14.30
CA VAL A 115 -12.31 -23.70 13.95
C VAL A 115 -13.82 -23.79 13.79
N LEU A 116 -14.56 -23.02 14.60
CA LEU A 116 -16.02 -22.92 14.53
C LEU A 116 -16.48 -22.15 13.28
N ALA A 117 -15.79 -21.06 12.95
CA ALA A 117 -16.10 -20.24 11.79
C ALA A 117 -14.82 -19.59 11.24
N LEU A 118 -14.73 -19.50 9.89
CA LEU A 118 -13.71 -18.78 9.18
C LEU A 118 -14.35 -17.59 8.45
N LEU A 119 -13.89 -16.38 8.76
CA LEU A 119 -14.21 -15.14 8.05
C LEU A 119 -13.02 -14.83 7.15
N SER A 120 -13.11 -15.21 5.87
CA SER A 120 -12.00 -15.13 4.93
C SER A 120 -12.18 -13.99 3.95
N ASP A 121 -11.10 -13.24 3.69
CA ASP A 121 -10.99 -12.46 2.46
C ASP A 121 -11.28 -13.35 1.26
N SER A 122 -12.15 -12.89 0.39
CA SER A 122 -12.61 -13.60 -0.80
C SER A 122 -12.71 -12.69 -2.03
N THR A 123 -11.96 -11.60 -2.03
CA THR A 123 -11.99 -10.55 -3.07
C THR A 123 -11.78 -11.13 -4.49
N ASN A 124 -10.87 -12.10 -4.64
CA ASN A 124 -10.56 -12.74 -5.91
C ASN A 124 -11.02 -14.22 -5.97
N ALA A 125 -12.00 -14.62 -5.16
CA ALA A 125 -12.41 -16.02 -5.05
C ALA A 125 -13.06 -16.57 -6.34
N ASP A 126 -13.54 -15.72 -7.23
CA ASP A 126 -14.11 -16.06 -8.55
C ASP A 126 -13.04 -16.15 -9.65
N GLN A 127 -11.80 -15.77 -9.39
CA GLN A 127 -10.71 -15.82 -10.36
C GLN A 127 -9.99 -17.16 -10.32
N PRO A 128 -9.87 -17.91 -11.45
CA PRO A 128 -9.14 -19.17 -11.46
C PRO A 128 -7.63 -18.96 -11.34
N GLY A 129 -6.94 -19.92 -10.69
CA GLY A 129 -5.48 -19.91 -10.55
C GLY A 129 -5.02 -19.46 -9.17
N TRP A 130 -3.87 -18.80 -9.11
CA TRP A 130 -3.30 -18.26 -7.88
C TRP A 130 -2.73 -16.86 -8.11
N THR A 131 -2.63 -16.07 -7.06
CA THR A 131 -2.00 -14.75 -7.11
C THR A 131 -0.47 -14.91 -7.13
N PRO A 132 0.23 -14.38 -8.15
CA PRO A 132 1.69 -14.43 -8.22
C PRO A 132 2.35 -13.68 -7.06
N SER A 133 3.62 -14.03 -6.75
CA SER A 133 4.40 -13.27 -5.76
C SER A 133 4.61 -11.82 -6.19
N GLU A 134 4.64 -10.90 -5.21
CA GLU A 134 5.04 -9.50 -5.44
C GLU A 134 6.47 -9.36 -5.98
N ALA A 135 7.33 -10.35 -5.76
CA ALA A 135 8.71 -10.34 -6.26
C ALA A 135 8.82 -10.27 -7.80
N ILE A 136 7.80 -10.72 -8.55
CA ILE A 136 7.81 -10.63 -10.03
C ILE A 136 7.85 -9.18 -10.52
N ILE A 137 7.32 -8.25 -9.72
CA ILE A 137 7.21 -6.84 -10.06
C ILE A 137 8.58 -6.15 -10.10
N ASP A 138 9.56 -6.66 -9.36
CA ASP A 138 10.93 -6.13 -9.41
C ASP A 138 11.54 -6.26 -10.81
N GLY A 139 11.31 -7.41 -11.48
CA GLY A 139 11.73 -7.61 -12.87
C GLY A 139 11.03 -6.66 -13.84
N ALA A 140 9.73 -6.46 -13.65
CA ALA A 140 8.94 -5.53 -14.46
C ALA A 140 9.40 -4.07 -14.29
N PHE A 141 9.69 -3.66 -13.06
CA PHE A 141 10.28 -2.33 -12.82
C PHE A 141 11.65 -2.20 -13.46
N ASP A 142 12.54 -3.19 -13.35
CA ASP A 142 13.85 -3.13 -13.97
C ASP A 142 13.75 -3.00 -15.50
N GLU A 143 12.81 -3.70 -16.14
CA GLU A 143 12.53 -3.56 -17.58
C GLU A 143 12.03 -2.15 -17.91
N ALA A 144 11.02 -1.67 -17.19
CA ALA A 144 10.44 -0.35 -17.40
C ALA A 144 11.45 0.79 -17.19
N PHE A 145 12.26 0.70 -16.13
CA PHE A 145 13.27 1.71 -15.80
C PHE A 145 14.44 1.72 -16.77
N ARG A 146 14.85 0.55 -17.29
CA ARG A 146 15.88 0.43 -18.34
C ARG A 146 15.42 1.05 -19.65
N ALA A 147 14.14 0.90 -19.99
CA ALA A 147 13.56 1.40 -21.23
C ALA A 147 13.15 2.89 -21.17
N ALA A 148 13.33 3.55 -20.02
CA ALA A 148 12.90 4.93 -19.82
C ALA A 148 14.05 5.91 -20.02
N ASP A 149 14.01 6.68 -21.10
CA ASP A 149 15.00 7.73 -21.41
C ASP A 149 14.74 9.03 -20.63
N GLY A 150 13.47 9.33 -20.31
CA GLY A 150 13.02 10.49 -19.57
C GLY A 150 12.81 10.23 -18.08
N ARG A 151 11.93 11.02 -17.47
CA ARG A 151 11.48 10.80 -16.09
C ARG A 151 10.61 9.55 -16.03
N VAL A 152 10.66 8.85 -14.88
CA VAL A 152 9.72 7.78 -14.54
C VAL A 152 8.73 8.31 -13.51
N LEU A 153 7.45 8.23 -13.81
CA LEU A 153 6.35 8.62 -12.93
C LEU A 153 5.61 7.37 -12.51
N VAL A 154 5.62 7.04 -11.22
CA VAL A 154 4.95 5.83 -10.72
C VAL A 154 3.74 6.22 -9.88
N ALA A 155 2.57 5.74 -10.29
CA ALA A 155 1.33 5.92 -9.53
C ALA A 155 0.93 4.61 -8.85
N THR A 156 0.73 4.67 -7.52
CA THR A 156 0.30 3.53 -6.71
C THR A 156 -0.50 4.02 -5.49
N PHE A 157 -1.01 3.11 -4.68
CA PHE A 157 -1.61 3.46 -3.39
C PHE A 157 -0.53 3.95 -2.42
N ALA A 158 -0.84 5.02 -1.67
CA ALA A 158 0.08 5.57 -0.68
C ALA A 158 0.32 4.64 0.53
N SER A 159 -0.53 3.66 0.74
CA SER A 159 -0.43 2.66 1.81
C SER A 159 0.25 1.36 1.36
N LEU A 160 0.52 1.18 0.07
CA LEU A 160 1.22 0.02 -0.48
C LEU A 160 2.74 0.18 -0.27
N ILE A 161 3.19 -0.02 0.97
CA ILE A 161 4.57 0.27 1.40
C ILE A 161 5.60 -0.62 0.69
N SER A 162 5.27 -1.89 0.47
CA SER A 162 6.11 -2.81 -0.29
C SER A 162 6.41 -2.29 -1.71
N ARG A 163 5.40 -1.74 -2.41
CA ARG A 163 5.56 -1.15 -3.73
C ARG A 163 6.41 0.13 -3.71
N VAL A 164 6.26 0.95 -2.65
CA VAL A 164 7.13 2.12 -2.45
C VAL A 164 8.59 1.66 -2.34
N GLN A 165 8.86 0.60 -1.58
CA GLN A 165 10.20 0.03 -1.45
C GLN A 165 10.74 -0.49 -2.79
N GLN A 166 9.94 -1.22 -3.55
CA GLN A 166 10.34 -1.73 -4.87
C GLN A 166 10.73 -0.59 -5.83
N VAL A 167 9.96 0.50 -5.85
CA VAL A 167 10.28 1.69 -6.68
C VAL A 167 11.56 2.38 -6.22
N ILE A 168 11.78 2.51 -4.91
CA ILE A 168 13.04 3.06 -4.36
C ILE A 168 14.22 2.19 -4.77
N ASN A 169 14.11 0.86 -4.62
CA ASN A 169 15.14 -0.09 -4.97
C ASN A 169 15.46 -0.07 -6.48
N ALA A 170 14.43 -0.08 -7.33
CA ALA A 170 14.60 0.04 -8.78
C ALA A 170 15.26 1.38 -9.15
N SER A 171 14.83 2.48 -8.57
CA SER A 171 15.42 3.80 -8.80
C SER A 171 16.90 3.83 -8.41
N TYR A 172 17.24 3.23 -7.27
CA TYR A 172 18.63 3.10 -6.83
C TYR A 172 19.48 2.31 -7.84
N ARG A 173 19.02 1.12 -8.25
CA ARG A 173 19.73 0.29 -9.25
C ARG A 173 19.96 1.01 -10.57
N HIS A 174 19.01 1.85 -10.99
CA HIS A 174 19.11 2.63 -12.24
C HIS A 174 19.70 4.04 -12.05
N GLY A 175 20.27 4.35 -10.88
CA GLY A 175 20.94 5.61 -10.59
C GLY A 175 20.03 6.82 -10.69
N ARG A 176 18.75 6.67 -10.30
CA ARG A 176 17.72 7.73 -10.24
C ARG A 176 17.50 8.19 -8.81
N ARG A 177 17.03 9.43 -8.64
CA ARG A 177 16.52 9.96 -7.37
C ARG A 177 14.99 9.93 -7.36
N VAL A 178 14.41 9.67 -6.21
CA VAL A 178 12.95 9.54 -6.05
C VAL A 178 12.41 10.74 -5.30
N ALA A 179 11.39 11.39 -5.85
CA ALA A 179 10.58 12.36 -5.10
C ALA A 179 9.18 11.80 -4.86
N LEU A 180 8.77 11.81 -3.59
CA LEU A 180 7.42 11.48 -3.18
C LEU A 180 6.50 12.69 -3.37
N VAL A 181 5.40 12.51 -4.10
CA VAL A 181 4.50 13.60 -4.48
C VAL A 181 3.08 13.35 -3.95
N GLY A 182 2.57 14.34 -3.23
CA GLY A 182 1.24 14.26 -2.60
C GLY A 182 1.31 13.97 -1.11
N THR A 183 0.37 14.55 -0.37
CA THR A 183 0.39 14.53 1.10
C THR A 183 0.37 13.11 1.67
N SER A 184 -0.53 12.26 1.17
CA SER A 184 -0.66 10.88 1.67
C SER A 184 0.61 10.07 1.39
N MET A 185 1.18 10.16 0.17
CA MET A 185 2.42 9.48 -0.19
C MET A 185 3.57 9.88 0.74
N VAL A 186 3.76 11.19 0.95
CA VAL A 186 4.83 11.70 1.83
C VAL A 186 4.62 11.29 3.29
N VAL A 187 3.41 11.41 3.81
CA VAL A 187 3.11 11.11 5.22
C VAL A 187 3.28 9.62 5.52
N ASN A 188 2.71 8.76 4.66
CA ASN A 188 2.77 7.31 4.87
C ASN A 188 4.20 6.77 4.73
N SER A 189 4.95 7.25 3.72
CA SER A 189 6.35 6.83 3.53
C SER A 189 7.24 7.30 4.69
N LYS A 190 7.08 8.53 5.18
CA LYS A 190 7.83 9.01 6.36
C LYS A 190 7.50 8.19 7.60
N MET A 191 6.24 7.81 7.78
CA MET A 191 5.82 6.95 8.87
C MET A 191 6.47 5.56 8.76
N ALA A 192 6.41 4.96 7.57
CA ALA A 192 7.01 3.65 7.31
C ALA A 192 8.54 3.66 7.52
N ILE A 193 9.24 4.73 7.12
CA ILE A 193 10.69 4.91 7.40
C ILE A 193 10.93 4.98 8.91
N LYS A 194 10.15 5.81 9.64
CA LYS A 194 10.29 5.96 11.09
C LYS A 194 10.11 4.64 11.84
N LEU A 195 9.21 3.79 11.34
CA LEU A 195 8.90 2.48 11.95
C LEU A 195 9.80 1.35 11.43
N GLY A 196 10.70 1.61 10.47
CA GLY A 196 11.62 0.62 9.92
C GLY A 196 11.05 -0.27 8.81
N TYR A 197 9.82 -0.03 8.35
CA TYR A 197 9.17 -0.78 7.25
C TYR A 197 9.58 -0.31 5.86
N LEU A 198 10.20 0.85 5.74
CA LEU A 198 10.69 1.41 4.49
C LEU A 198 12.13 1.88 4.66
N GLN A 199 13.00 1.50 3.76
CA GLN A 199 14.41 1.87 3.75
C GLN A 199 14.69 2.85 2.62
N ASP A 200 15.58 3.81 2.88
CA ASP A 200 16.10 4.75 1.89
C ASP A 200 17.61 4.56 1.68
N PRO A 201 18.02 3.57 0.89
CA PRO A 201 19.42 3.27 0.67
C PRO A 201 20.12 4.45 -0.03
N ASN A 202 21.24 4.90 0.53
CA ASN A 202 22.07 5.97 -0.02
C ASN A 202 21.32 7.30 -0.30
N ASN A 203 20.29 7.61 0.51
CA ASN A 203 19.49 8.83 0.39
C ASN A 203 18.90 9.02 -1.04
N VAL A 204 18.29 7.97 -1.57
CA VAL A 204 17.63 8.00 -2.89
C VAL A 204 16.45 8.97 -2.89
N LEU A 205 15.77 9.10 -1.75
CA LEU A 205 14.66 10.03 -1.57
C LEU A 205 15.17 11.48 -1.48
N VAL A 206 14.61 12.34 -2.32
CA VAL A 206 14.93 13.77 -2.34
C VAL A 206 13.67 14.63 -2.38
N PRO A 207 13.73 15.90 -1.95
CA PRO A 207 12.64 16.85 -2.16
C PRO A 207 12.26 17.00 -3.64
N LEU A 208 10.97 17.26 -3.93
CA LEU A 208 10.48 17.38 -5.30
C LEU A 208 11.26 18.45 -6.11
N ASP A 209 11.51 19.61 -5.53
CA ASP A 209 12.18 20.71 -6.22
C ASP A 209 13.64 20.33 -6.57
N GLN A 210 14.31 19.55 -5.71
CA GLN A 210 15.64 19.00 -6.01
C GLN A 210 15.53 17.96 -7.13
N ALA A 211 14.56 17.05 -7.11
CA ALA A 211 14.38 16.06 -8.18
C ALA A 211 14.15 16.75 -9.52
N LEU A 212 13.31 17.77 -9.57
CA LEU A 212 13.00 18.52 -10.80
C LEU A 212 14.19 19.30 -11.37
N SER A 213 15.23 19.55 -10.59
CA SER A 213 16.47 20.20 -11.05
C SER A 213 17.49 19.22 -11.67
N LEU A 214 17.25 17.91 -11.55
CA LEU A 214 18.13 16.88 -12.09
C LEU A 214 17.86 16.62 -13.59
N PRO A 215 18.82 16.02 -14.32
CA PRO A 215 18.53 15.48 -15.65
C PRO A 215 17.36 14.52 -15.65
N LYS A 216 16.46 14.59 -16.63
CA LYS A 216 15.22 13.79 -16.70
C LYS A 216 15.47 12.29 -16.48
N SER A 217 16.52 11.74 -17.09
CA SER A 217 16.91 10.33 -16.92
C SER A 217 17.35 9.95 -15.50
N LYS A 218 17.46 10.91 -14.59
CA LYS A 218 17.82 10.70 -13.17
C LYS A 218 16.67 10.91 -12.20
N VAL A 219 15.46 11.08 -12.70
CA VAL A 219 14.29 11.43 -11.89
C VAL A 219 13.26 10.30 -11.89
N THR A 220 12.80 9.94 -10.71
CA THR A 220 11.58 9.15 -10.48
C THR A 220 10.63 9.99 -9.61
N LEU A 221 9.38 10.13 -10.03
CA LEU A 221 8.32 10.81 -9.26
C LEU A 221 7.29 9.77 -8.84
N MET A 222 7.07 9.61 -7.55
CA MET A 222 6.14 8.63 -7.02
C MET A 222 4.92 9.33 -6.43
N MET A 223 3.71 8.91 -6.83
CA MET A 223 2.48 9.63 -6.53
C MET A 223 1.27 8.73 -6.37
N THR A 224 0.15 9.31 -5.93
CA THR A 224 -1.17 8.65 -5.91
C THR A 224 -1.95 8.93 -7.19
N GLY A 225 -3.01 8.15 -7.42
CA GLY A 225 -3.93 8.32 -8.54
C GLY A 225 -4.05 7.10 -9.46
N SER A 226 -3.58 5.94 -9.00
CA SER A 226 -3.66 4.68 -9.75
C SER A 226 -5.09 4.23 -10.02
N GLN A 227 -6.09 4.73 -9.27
CA GLN A 227 -7.51 4.44 -9.47
C GLN A 227 -8.23 5.50 -10.32
N GLY A 228 -7.49 6.40 -10.94
CA GLY A 228 -8.05 7.43 -11.82
C GLY A 228 -8.75 8.59 -11.10
N GLU A 229 -8.58 8.75 -9.79
CA GLU A 229 -9.23 9.80 -9.01
C GLU A 229 -8.86 11.20 -9.56
N PRO A 230 -9.85 12.02 -9.94
CA PRO A 230 -9.59 13.31 -10.59
C PRO A 230 -8.80 14.31 -9.71
N SER A 231 -8.94 14.20 -8.39
CA SER A 231 -8.25 15.06 -7.42
C SER A 231 -6.83 14.60 -7.07
N SER A 232 -6.45 13.39 -7.48
CA SER A 232 -5.10 12.85 -7.26
C SER A 232 -4.04 13.59 -8.07
N ILE A 233 -2.77 13.33 -7.79
CA ILE A 233 -1.66 13.91 -8.58
C ILE A 233 -1.72 13.42 -10.03
N LEU A 234 -1.85 12.10 -10.25
CA LEU A 234 -1.92 11.53 -11.61
C LEU A 234 -3.16 12.04 -12.36
N GLY A 235 -4.32 12.08 -11.70
CA GLY A 235 -5.56 12.58 -12.30
C GLY A 235 -5.43 14.05 -12.77
N ARG A 236 -4.77 14.89 -11.98
CA ARG A 236 -4.48 16.29 -12.38
C ARG A 236 -3.45 16.37 -13.51
N LEU A 237 -2.43 15.54 -13.51
CA LEU A 237 -1.47 15.45 -14.62
C LEU A 237 -2.16 15.03 -15.91
N ALA A 238 -3.03 14.02 -15.87
CA ALA A 238 -3.76 13.54 -17.04
C ALA A 238 -4.60 14.62 -17.75
N VAL A 239 -4.99 15.68 -17.02
CA VAL A 239 -5.77 16.83 -17.57
C VAL A 239 -4.99 18.13 -17.61
N GLY A 240 -3.68 18.16 -17.37
CA GLY A 240 -2.83 19.35 -17.38
C GLY A 240 -3.16 20.36 -16.27
N ARG A 241 -3.64 19.92 -15.13
CA ARG A 241 -4.05 20.80 -14.01
C ARG A 241 -3.17 20.69 -12.77
N ASN A 242 -2.04 19.95 -12.86
CA ASN A 242 -1.11 19.91 -11.74
C ASN A 242 -0.27 21.19 -11.70
N ARG A 243 -0.19 21.84 -10.52
CA ARG A 243 0.41 23.18 -10.40
C ARG A 243 1.93 23.17 -10.19
N ARG A 244 2.51 22.06 -9.72
CA ARG A 244 3.93 22.01 -9.32
C ARG A 244 4.85 21.56 -10.45
N PHE A 245 4.38 20.71 -11.34
CA PHE A 245 5.07 20.21 -12.53
C PHE A 245 4.03 19.64 -13.50
N ASP A 246 4.41 19.43 -14.74
CA ASP A 246 3.54 18.82 -15.75
C ASP A 246 4.26 17.64 -16.44
N LEU A 247 3.53 16.90 -17.28
CA LEU A 247 4.11 15.88 -18.15
C LEU A 247 5.03 16.54 -19.17
N GLU A 248 6.09 15.84 -19.51
CA GLU A 248 7.08 16.26 -20.49
C GLU A 248 7.32 15.14 -21.50
N ASP A 249 7.77 15.51 -22.70
CA ASP A 249 8.13 14.55 -23.74
C ASP A 249 9.19 13.57 -23.23
N GLY A 250 8.97 12.27 -23.49
CA GLY A 250 9.83 11.20 -23.03
C GLY A 250 9.51 10.68 -21.62
N ASP A 251 8.51 11.25 -20.92
CA ASP A 251 8.07 10.71 -19.64
C ASP A 251 7.47 9.31 -19.79
N THR A 252 7.87 8.40 -18.89
CA THR A 252 7.26 7.08 -18.74
C THR A 252 6.41 7.09 -17.48
N VAL A 253 5.11 6.85 -17.64
CA VAL A 253 4.15 6.74 -16.54
C VAL A 253 3.85 5.28 -16.28
N ILE A 254 4.08 4.81 -15.06
CA ILE A 254 3.76 3.45 -14.61
C ILE A 254 2.56 3.53 -13.67
N VAL A 255 1.46 2.87 -14.04
CA VAL A 255 0.28 2.72 -13.17
C VAL A 255 0.38 1.36 -12.49
N SER A 256 0.88 1.37 -11.26
CA SER A 256 1.25 0.17 -10.50
C SER A 256 0.19 -0.14 -9.45
N ALA A 257 -0.98 -0.53 -9.92
CA ALA A 257 -2.09 -1.08 -9.14
C ALA A 257 -3.17 -1.63 -10.07
N HIS A 258 -3.80 -2.72 -9.70
CA HIS A 258 -5.01 -3.18 -10.39
C HIS A 258 -6.18 -2.22 -10.13
N PRO A 259 -7.05 -2.00 -11.11
CA PRO A 259 -8.29 -1.27 -10.87
C PRO A 259 -9.14 -1.98 -9.80
N ILE A 260 -9.61 -1.24 -8.81
CA ILE A 260 -10.65 -1.73 -7.89
C ILE A 260 -11.93 -1.95 -8.71
N PRO A 261 -12.68 -3.05 -8.49
CA PRO A 261 -13.94 -3.30 -9.19
C PRO A 261 -14.85 -2.06 -9.21
N GLY A 262 -15.25 -1.65 -10.42
CA GLY A 262 -16.02 -0.42 -10.68
C GLY A 262 -15.20 0.82 -11.06
N ASN A 263 -13.87 0.78 -10.94
CA ASN A 263 -12.99 1.90 -11.33
C ASN A 263 -12.36 1.73 -12.73
N GLU A 264 -12.61 0.62 -13.42
CA GLU A 264 -11.95 0.23 -14.69
C GLU A 264 -12.08 1.32 -15.76
N GLU A 265 -13.29 1.89 -15.92
CA GLU A 265 -13.54 2.93 -16.90
C GLU A 265 -12.77 4.22 -16.56
N VAL A 266 -12.73 4.61 -15.29
CA VAL A 266 -12.05 5.83 -14.86
C VAL A 266 -10.55 5.69 -15.00
N VAL A 267 -9.99 4.53 -14.66
CA VAL A 267 -8.56 4.20 -14.84
C VAL A 267 -8.21 4.21 -16.33
N SER A 268 -8.98 3.52 -17.18
CA SER A 268 -8.77 3.48 -18.63
C SER A 268 -8.83 4.88 -19.25
N ARG A 269 -9.77 5.72 -18.82
CA ARG A 269 -9.88 7.11 -19.26
C ARG A 269 -8.67 7.93 -18.87
N THR A 270 -8.12 7.70 -17.67
CA THR A 270 -6.91 8.39 -17.19
C THR A 270 -5.70 7.96 -18.01
N ILE A 271 -5.51 6.66 -18.26
CA ILE A 271 -4.45 6.12 -19.11
C ILE A 271 -4.51 6.74 -20.52
N ASN A 272 -5.69 6.74 -21.14
CA ASN A 272 -5.88 7.32 -22.47
C ASN A 272 -5.48 8.80 -22.53
N ARG A 273 -5.82 9.59 -21.50
CA ARG A 273 -5.43 11.01 -21.42
C ARG A 273 -3.91 11.19 -21.28
N LEU A 274 -3.24 10.34 -20.51
CA LEU A 274 -1.78 10.36 -20.37
C LEU A 274 -1.10 10.07 -21.70
N ILE A 275 -1.59 9.05 -22.45
CA ILE A 275 -1.09 8.71 -23.80
C ILE A 275 -1.34 9.88 -24.77
N GLN A 276 -2.53 10.48 -24.77
CA GLN A 276 -2.85 11.65 -25.60
C GLN A 276 -1.96 12.86 -25.31
N ARG A 277 -1.38 12.95 -24.11
CA ARG A 277 -0.42 13.98 -23.70
C ARG A 277 1.04 13.60 -24.01
N GLY A 278 1.28 12.53 -24.78
CA GLY A 278 2.60 12.15 -25.24
C GLY A 278 3.42 11.27 -24.29
N SER A 279 2.85 10.82 -23.19
CA SER A 279 3.56 9.92 -22.25
C SER A 279 3.52 8.47 -22.73
N LYS A 280 4.64 7.74 -22.53
CA LYS A 280 4.63 6.28 -22.57
C LYS A 280 3.97 5.77 -21.30
N VAL A 281 2.88 4.99 -21.42
CA VAL A 281 2.19 4.46 -20.25
C VAL A 281 2.38 2.95 -20.15
N ILE A 282 2.82 2.49 -18.98
CA ILE A 282 2.98 1.08 -18.63
C ILE A 282 1.96 0.77 -17.53
N TYR A 283 1.21 -0.28 -17.69
CA TYR A 283 0.19 -0.75 -16.74
C TYR A 283 -0.02 -2.25 -16.94
N ASP A 284 -0.55 -2.94 -15.93
CA ASP A 284 -1.06 -4.29 -16.10
C ASP A 284 -2.26 -4.24 -17.06
N PRO A 285 -2.37 -4.93 -18.13
CA PRO A 285 -1.80 -6.13 -18.71
C PRO A 285 -0.57 -5.97 -19.64
N LEU A 286 0.02 -4.80 -19.80
CA LEU A 286 1.20 -4.65 -20.68
C LEU A 286 2.46 -5.20 -20.02
N LEU A 287 2.60 -4.99 -18.72
CA LEU A 287 3.69 -5.48 -17.89
C LEU A 287 3.16 -5.65 -16.46
N PRO A 288 3.45 -6.74 -15.74
CA PRO A 288 2.98 -6.93 -14.37
C PRO A 288 3.68 -5.96 -13.41
N VAL A 289 3.11 -4.74 -13.27
CA VAL A 289 3.67 -3.63 -12.47
C VAL A 289 2.81 -3.24 -11.29
#